data_d19bcf951bc69af5877ed4242d18ba9c
#
_entry.id   d19bcf951bc69af5877ed4242d18ba9c
#
_cell.length_a   1.000
_cell.length_b   1.000
_cell.length_c   1.000
_cell.angle_alpha   90.00
_cell.angle_beta   90.00
_cell.angle_gamma   90.00
#
_symmetry.space_group_name_H-M   'P 1'
#
loop_
_entity.id
_entity.type
_entity.pdbx_description
1 polymer ?
#
loop_
_entity_poly.entity_id
_entity_poly.type
_entity_poly.pdbx_seq_one_letter_code
_entity_poly.pdbx_strand_id
1 'polypeptide(L)'
;MYIQCRDTLVACLLKTGLKQKQIFTSRKLLPLCNESRVGGVLFENDGLKTAPSKRIYITENDKKKRRKKYDREVSFTVVIGEYDIEKVQRLYDILLQELPTGIYIDGNYTAIEPTEAEWFDDEDTILKAKSAVQVKITFRGGVYQDTGYAKANEVEVVTEKENNNG
;
A
#
# COMPACT_ATOMS: atom_id res chain seq x y z
N MET A 1 2.78 -2.84 -6.63
CA MET A 1 2.37 -2.42 -5.27
C MET A 1 3.31 -1.38 -4.67
N TYR A 2 4.61 -1.65 -4.42
CA TYR A 2 5.55 -0.69 -3.80
C TYR A 2 5.52 0.71 -4.46
N ILE A 3 5.69 0.78 -5.78
CA ILE A 3 5.73 2.06 -6.51
C ILE A 3 4.41 2.82 -6.38
N GLN A 4 3.28 2.16 -6.58
CA GLN A 4 1.95 2.78 -6.47
C GLN A 4 1.69 3.31 -5.05
N CYS A 5 2.07 2.56 -4.01
CA CYS A 5 1.94 2.99 -2.62
C CYS A 5 2.79 4.23 -2.33
N ARG A 6 4.08 4.21 -2.72
CA ARG A 6 4.99 5.35 -2.59
C ARG A 6 4.45 6.58 -3.30
N ASP A 7 4.03 6.42 -4.56
CA ASP A 7 3.57 7.54 -5.38
C ASP A 7 2.26 8.13 -4.86
N THR A 8 1.38 7.30 -4.26
CA THR A 8 0.19 7.77 -3.55
C THR A 8 0.57 8.68 -2.37
N LEU A 9 1.53 8.27 -1.54
CA LEU A 9 1.99 9.08 -0.41
C LEU A 9 2.67 10.38 -0.85
N VAL A 10 3.48 10.33 -1.92
CA VAL A 10 4.08 11.52 -2.52
C VAL A 10 2.99 12.48 -3.02
N ALA A 11 1.94 11.98 -3.67
CA ALA A 11 0.83 12.79 -4.13
C ALA A 11 0.08 13.43 -2.95
N CYS A 12 -0.12 12.72 -1.83
CA CYS A 12 -0.73 13.29 -0.63
C CYS A 12 0.16 14.39 -0.01
N LEU A 13 1.48 14.19 0.05
CA LEU A 13 2.40 15.23 0.52
C LEU A 13 2.41 16.48 -0.38
N LEU A 14 2.29 16.33 -1.68
CA LEU A 14 2.17 17.48 -2.60
C LEU A 14 0.92 18.32 -2.30
N LYS A 15 -0.18 17.68 -1.93
CA LYS A 15 -1.44 18.36 -1.58
C LYS A 15 -1.33 19.14 -0.26
N THR A 16 -0.40 18.81 0.63
CA THR A 16 -0.11 19.65 1.80
C THR A 16 0.52 20.99 1.45
N GLY A 17 0.92 21.18 0.19
CA GLY A 17 1.61 22.36 -0.30
C GLY A 17 3.14 22.25 -0.27
N LEU A 18 3.69 21.08 0.02
CA LEU A 18 5.10 20.77 -0.22
C LEU A 18 5.38 20.75 -1.73
N LYS A 19 6.56 21.23 -2.12
CA LYS A 19 7.02 21.17 -3.52
C LYS A 19 7.72 19.85 -3.78
N GLN A 20 7.70 19.37 -5.02
CA GLN A 20 8.36 18.12 -5.41
C GLN A 20 9.84 18.04 -4.96
N LYS A 21 10.59 19.14 -5.06
CA LYS A 21 12.00 19.22 -4.64
C LYS A 21 12.20 19.10 -3.12
N GLN A 22 11.15 19.26 -2.33
CA GLN A 22 11.16 19.15 -0.87
C GLN A 22 10.76 17.75 -0.39
N ILE A 23 10.37 16.86 -1.30
CA ILE A 23 9.92 15.51 -0.95
C ILE A 23 11.00 14.50 -1.31
N PHE A 24 11.47 13.77 -0.31
CA PHE A 24 12.52 12.78 -0.44
C PHE A 24 11.96 11.36 -0.27
N THR A 25 12.40 10.43 -1.12
CA THR A 25 12.00 9.02 -1.05
C THR A 25 13.15 8.11 -0.62
N SER A 26 14.26 8.69 -0.17
CA SER A 26 15.44 7.97 0.28
C SER A 26 15.93 8.50 1.64
N ARG A 27 16.16 7.58 2.59
CA ARG A 27 16.75 7.90 3.90
C ARG A 27 18.11 8.58 3.79
N LYS A 28 18.88 8.28 2.73
CA LYS A 28 20.21 8.86 2.51
C LYS A 28 20.16 10.33 2.07
N LEU A 29 19.10 10.70 1.37
CA LEU A 29 18.96 12.06 0.82
C LEU A 29 18.25 13.01 1.78
N LEU A 30 17.41 12.50 2.66
CA LEU A 30 16.65 13.32 3.61
C LEU A 30 17.52 14.20 4.52
N PRO A 31 18.62 13.70 5.12
CA PRO A 31 19.52 14.53 5.95
C PRO A 31 20.29 15.60 5.17
N LEU A 32 20.36 15.47 3.85
CA LEU A 32 21.02 16.46 2.99
C LEU A 32 20.13 17.66 2.66
N CYS A 33 18.86 17.60 3.07
CA CYS A 33 17.92 18.71 2.87
C CYS A 33 18.36 19.91 3.71
N ASN A 34 18.59 21.04 3.03
CA ASN A 34 18.95 22.30 3.68
C ASN A 34 17.73 23.24 3.89
N GLU A 35 16.55 22.83 3.47
CA GLU A 35 15.32 23.59 3.64
C GLU A 35 14.66 23.23 4.98
N SER A 36 14.06 24.22 5.65
CA SER A 36 13.29 23.98 6.88
C SER A 36 12.01 23.19 6.61
N ARG A 37 11.45 23.35 5.42
CA ARG A 37 10.22 22.68 4.99
C ARG A 37 10.57 21.46 4.16
N VAL A 38 10.27 20.28 4.69
CA VAL A 38 10.68 19.00 4.08
C VAL A 38 9.62 17.93 4.27
N GLY A 39 9.48 17.06 3.28
CA GLY A 39 8.68 15.84 3.33
C GLY A 39 9.52 14.61 3.02
N GLY A 40 9.17 13.48 3.60
CA GLY A 40 9.81 12.20 3.33
C GLY A 40 8.80 11.08 3.18
N VAL A 41 9.03 10.17 2.22
CA VAL A 41 8.30 8.91 2.07
C VAL A 41 9.33 7.79 2.08
N LEU A 42 9.56 7.23 3.25
CA LEU A 42 10.67 6.32 3.51
C LEU A 42 10.14 4.89 3.63
N PHE A 43 10.65 4.01 2.79
CA PHE A 43 10.30 2.59 2.84
C PHE A 43 10.78 1.94 4.14
N GLU A 44 9.90 1.14 4.74
CA GLU A 44 10.17 0.39 5.97
C GLU A 44 10.26 -1.10 5.74
N ASN A 45 9.17 -1.68 5.24
CA ASN A 45 8.99 -3.12 5.22
C ASN A 45 8.04 -3.56 4.10
N ASP A 46 8.25 -4.79 3.61
CA ASP A 46 7.35 -5.50 2.71
C ASP A 46 7.16 -6.94 3.24
N GLY A 47 6.07 -7.15 3.94
CA GLY A 47 5.72 -8.42 4.58
C GLY A 47 4.76 -9.24 3.75
N LEU A 48 4.95 -10.56 3.73
CA LEU A 48 4.10 -11.53 3.05
C LEU A 48 3.65 -12.61 4.03
N LYS A 49 2.33 -12.92 4.02
CA LYS A 49 1.76 -14.07 4.74
C LYS A 49 0.92 -14.89 3.78
N THR A 50 0.96 -16.22 3.89
CA THR A 50 0.12 -17.09 3.07
C THR A 50 -1.35 -16.80 3.34
N ALA A 51 -2.11 -16.50 2.27
CA ALA A 51 -3.54 -16.24 2.40
C ALA A 51 -4.32 -17.56 2.35
N PRO A 52 -5.18 -17.84 3.34
CA PRO A 52 -5.95 -19.08 3.39
C PRO A 52 -7.14 -19.08 2.41
N SER A 53 -7.53 -17.95 1.87
CA SER A 53 -8.81 -17.81 1.16
C SER A 53 -8.70 -18.00 -0.35
N LYS A 54 -9.58 -18.85 -0.87
CA LYS A 54 -9.88 -18.97 -2.30
C LYS A 54 -11.11 -18.08 -2.60
N ARG A 55 -10.93 -16.95 -3.27
CA ARG A 55 -12.06 -16.16 -3.77
C ARG A 55 -12.20 -16.40 -5.28
N ILE A 56 -13.40 -16.66 -5.71
CA ILE A 56 -13.76 -16.80 -7.12
C ILE A 56 -14.44 -15.49 -7.52
N TYR A 57 -13.91 -14.82 -8.54
CA TYR A 57 -14.55 -13.68 -9.17
C TYR A 57 -15.03 -14.10 -10.55
N ILE A 58 -16.25 -13.77 -10.87
CA ILE A 58 -16.84 -13.96 -12.19
C ILE A 58 -16.91 -12.56 -12.80
N THR A 59 -16.18 -12.33 -13.88
CA THR A 59 -16.37 -11.15 -14.73
C THR A 59 -17.39 -11.47 -15.81
N GLU A 60 -18.18 -10.49 -16.26
CA GLU A 60 -19.30 -10.69 -17.20
C GLU A 60 -18.90 -11.40 -18.51
N ASN A 61 -17.66 -11.23 -18.95
CA ASN A 61 -17.18 -11.77 -20.23
C ASN A 61 -16.19 -12.94 -20.13
N ASP A 62 -15.66 -13.22 -18.94
CA ASP A 62 -14.63 -14.25 -18.77
C ASP A 62 -14.70 -14.84 -17.36
N LYS A 63 -15.04 -16.12 -17.26
CA LYS A 63 -15.00 -16.82 -15.96
C LYS A 63 -13.55 -17.05 -15.56
N LYS A 64 -12.96 -16.09 -14.84
CA LYS A 64 -11.61 -16.22 -14.26
C LYS A 64 -11.72 -16.56 -12.78
N LYS A 65 -11.01 -17.60 -12.39
CA LYS A 65 -10.85 -17.94 -10.98
C LYS A 65 -9.64 -17.18 -10.43
N ARG A 66 -9.89 -16.22 -9.57
CA ARG A 66 -8.84 -15.46 -8.90
C ARG A 66 -8.60 -16.02 -7.50
N ARG A 67 -7.36 -16.37 -7.23
CA ARG A 67 -6.94 -16.84 -5.91
C ARG A 67 -5.97 -15.81 -5.29
N LYS A 68 -6.26 -15.36 -4.07
CA LYS A 68 -5.28 -14.63 -3.27
C LYS A 68 -4.25 -15.65 -2.73
N LYS A 69 -3.00 -15.50 -3.12
CA LYS A 69 -1.89 -16.37 -2.68
C LYS A 69 -1.30 -15.89 -1.36
N TYR A 70 -1.11 -14.58 -1.26
CA TYR A 70 -0.50 -13.96 -0.09
C TYR A 70 -1.27 -12.71 0.30
N ASP A 71 -1.40 -12.48 1.60
CA ASP A 71 -1.61 -11.16 2.17
C ASP A 71 -0.27 -10.42 2.12
N ARG A 72 -0.29 -9.18 1.65
CA ARG A 72 0.91 -8.36 1.50
C ARG A 72 0.73 -7.03 2.21
N GLU A 73 1.68 -6.72 3.09
CA GLU A 73 1.72 -5.48 3.83
C GLU A 73 2.98 -4.71 3.45
N VAL A 74 2.82 -3.50 2.90
CA VAL A 74 3.92 -2.61 2.56
C VAL A 74 3.82 -1.38 3.46
N SER A 75 4.87 -1.11 4.23
CA SER A 75 4.90 0.00 5.18
C SER A 75 5.90 1.07 4.79
N PHE A 76 5.52 2.31 5.03
CA PHE A 76 6.36 3.50 4.86
C PHE A 76 6.29 4.36 6.12
N THR A 77 7.39 5.05 6.42
CA THR A 77 7.38 6.19 7.33
C THR A 77 7.25 7.45 6.50
N VAL A 78 6.20 8.22 6.73
CA VAL A 78 6.04 9.56 6.16
C VAL A 78 6.54 10.57 7.18
N VAL A 79 7.43 11.44 6.74
CA VAL A 79 8.05 12.51 7.55
C VAL A 79 7.58 13.85 7.03
N ILE A 80 7.20 14.74 7.92
CA ILE A 80 6.94 16.15 7.62
C ILE A 80 7.76 16.97 8.61
N GLY A 81 8.63 17.84 8.09
CA GLY A 81 9.42 18.79 8.89
C GLY A 81 9.16 20.22 8.47
N GLU A 82 9.15 21.10 9.48
CA GLU A 82 9.02 22.56 9.30
C GLU A 82 9.72 23.25 10.47
N TYR A 83 9.90 24.56 10.36
CA TYR A 83 10.56 25.37 11.38
C TYR A 83 9.74 25.53 12.68
N ASP A 84 8.42 25.32 12.60
CA ASP A 84 7.45 25.62 13.64
C ASP A 84 6.47 24.46 13.79
N ILE A 85 6.27 23.98 15.02
CA ILE A 85 5.43 22.85 15.35
C ILE A 85 3.97 23.03 14.90
N GLU A 86 3.43 24.25 15.01
CA GLU A 86 2.06 24.52 14.56
C GLU A 86 1.92 24.35 13.04
N LYS A 87 2.97 24.70 12.29
CA LYS A 87 2.98 24.48 10.84
C LYS A 87 3.11 23.00 10.49
N VAL A 88 3.95 22.25 11.24
CA VAL A 88 4.02 20.79 11.08
C VAL A 88 2.65 20.18 11.28
N GLN A 89 1.95 20.57 12.35
CA GLN A 89 0.63 20.04 12.64
C GLN A 89 -0.37 20.34 11.52
N ARG A 90 -0.42 21.55 11.01
CA ARG A 90 -1.30 21.89 9.88
C ARG A 90 -1.03 21.03 8.64
N LEU A 91 0.24 20.83 8.29
CA LEU A 91 0.62 19.97 7.16
C LEU A 91 0.24 18.51 7.41
N TYR A 92 0.40 18.04 8.63
CA TYR A 92 0.02 16.70 9.03
C TYR A 92 -1.49 16.48 8.99
N ASP A 93 -2.28 17.43 9.48
CA ASP A 93 -3.74 17.37 9.41
C ASP A 93 -4.23 17.33 7.96
N ILE A 94 -3.62 18.11 7.07
CA ILE A 94 -3.93 18.08 5.63
C ILE A 94 -3.52 16.72 5.04
N LEU A 95 -2.35 16.17 5.41
CA LEU A 95 -1.93 14.85 4.96
C LEU A 95 -2.99 13.80 5.32
N LEU A 96 -3.47 13.79 6.57
CA LEU A 96 -4.48 12.83 7.03
C LEU A 96 -5.82 12.99 6.31
N GLN A 97 -6.24 14.22 6.02
CA GLN A 97 -7.46 14.50 5.25
C GLN A 97 -7.35 14.05 3.79
N GLU A 98 -6.19 14.21 3.19
CA GLU A 98 -5.93 13.85 1.78
C GLU A 98 -5.56 12.38 1.59
N LEU A 99 -5.26 11.67 2.68
CA LEU A 99 -4.91 10.25 2.62
C LEU A 99 -6.19 9.42 2.32
N PRO A 100 -6.25 8.71 1.19
CA PRO A 100 -7.40 7.88 0.90
C PRO A 100 -7.45 6.66 1.84
N THR A 101 -8.64 6.12 2.08
CA THR A 101 -8.82 4.89 2.86
C THR A 101 -8.23 3.66 2.16
N GLY A 102 -7.99 3.74 0.88
CA GLY A 102 -7.37 2.69 0.08
C GLY A 102 -7.26 3.05 -1.39
N ILE A 103 -6.53 2.24 -2.12
CA ILE A 103 -6.31 2.36 -3.57
C ILE A 103 -6.55 1.02 -4.27
N TYR A 104 -6.84 1.07 -5.57
CA TYR A 104 -6.91 -0.14 -6.38
C TYR A 104 -5.57 -0.37 -7.09
N ILE A 105 -5.00 -1.57 -6.90
CA ILE A 105 -3.78 -2.03 -7.56
C ILE A 105 -4.12 -3.29 -8.32
N ASP A 106 -3.95 -3.27 -9.63
CA ASP A 106 -4.29 -4.38 -10.55
C ASP A 106 -5.73 -4.91 -10.33
N GLY A 107 -6.66 -3.98 -10.13
CA GLY A 107 -8.08 -4.27 -9.87
C GLY A 107 -8.39 -4.82 -8.47
N ASN A 108 -7.42 -4.84 -7.55
CA ASN A 108 -7.61 -5.30 -6.18
C ASN A 108 -7.50 -4.14 -5.20
N TYR A 109 -8.44 -4.06 -4.27
CA TYR A 109 -8.42 -3.05 -3.22
C TYR A 109 -7.27 -3.30 -2.25
N THR A 110 -6.54 -2.25 -1.95
CA THR A 110 -5.45 -2.19 -0.97
C THR A 110 -5.80 -1.11 0.03
N ALA A 111 -6.06 -1.50 1.27
CA ALA A 111 -6.37 -0.57 2.35
C ALA A 111 -5.13 0.22 2.77
N ILE A 112 -5.33 1.46 3.23
CA ILE A 112 -4.28 2.34 3.73
C ILE A 112 -4.60 2.65 5.19
N GLU A 113 -3.66 2.32 6.08
CA GLU A 113 -3.82 2.47 7.51
C GLU A 113 -2.66 3.29 8.08
N PRO A 114 -2.89 4.56 8.47
CA PRO A 114 -1.96 5.28 9.31
C PRO A 114 -1.99 4.70 10.72
N THR A 115 -0.83 4.63 11.37
CA THR A 115 -0.71 4.14 12.74
C THR A 115 -0.11 5.22 13.63
N GLU A 116 0.81 4.89 14.50
CA GLU A 116 1.42 5.81 15.45
C GLU A 116 2.16 6.96 14.75
N ALA A 117 1.97 8.15 15.28
CA ALA A 117 2.72 9.34 14.91
C ALA A 117 3.65 9.76 16.05
N GLU A 118 4.91 9.97 15.72
CA GLU A 118 5.95 10.44 16.64
C GLU A 118 6.28 11.89 16.30
N TRP A 119 6.34 12.75 17.34
CA TRP A 119 6.62 14.17 17.21
C TRP A 119 8.00 14.47 17.76
N PHE A 120 8.75 15.26 17.02
CA PHE A 120 10.11 15.68 17.35
C PHE A 120 10.16 17.21 17.37
N ASP A 121 10.74 17.77 18.42
CA ASP A 121 10.90 19.21 18.57
C ASP A 121 12.37 19.56 18.82
N ASP A 122 12.81 20.66 18.24
CA ASP A 122 14.11 21.33 18.30
C ASP A 122 15.39 20.44 18.31
N GLU A 123 15.71 19.73 19.38
CA GLU A 123 17.04 19.12 19.56
C GLU A 123 17.14 17.69 19.03
N ASP A 124 16.00 17.02 18.84
CA ASP A 124 15.97 15.60 18.46
C ASP A 124 15.85 15.37 16.94
N THR A 125 15.78 16.44 16.14
CA THR A 125 15.64 16.31 14.70
C THR A 125 17.01 16.24 14.01
N ILE A 126 17.24 15.16 13.27
CA ILE A 126 18.37 15.04 12.32
C ILE A 126 18.20 16.02 11.14
N LEU A 127 17.02 16.61 11.01
CA LEU A 127 16.66 17.56 9.99
C LEU A 127 17.00 18.98 10.47
N LYS A 128 17.34 19.86 9.53
CA LYS A 128 17.41 21.31 9.81
C LYS A 128 16.03 21.93 10.09
N ALA A 129 14.96 21.17 9.89
CA ALA A 129 13.64 21.46 10.42
C ALA A 129 13.70 21.37 11.94
N LYS A 130 13.28 22.41 12.65
CA LYS A 130 13.27 22.43 14.10
C LYS A 130 12.21 21.52 14.71
N SER A 131 11.15 21.26 13.97
CA SER A 131 10.06 20.40 14.39
C SER A 131 9.68 19.42 13.27
N ALA A 132 9.35 18.19 13.62
CA ALA A 132 8.94 17.17 12.67
C ALA A 132 7.90 16.22 13.24
N VAL A 133 7.11 15.62 12.36
CA VAL A 133 6.26 14.47 12.67
C VAL A 133 6.63 13.31 11.76
N GLN A 134 6.67 12.12 12.32
CA GLN A 134 6.83 10.87 11.58
C GLN A 134 5.59 10.02 11.80
N VAL A 135 4.96 9.56 10.74
CA VAL A 135 3.81 8.66 10.82
C VAL A 135 4.07 7.42 9.99
N LYS A 136 3.83 6.27 10.58
CA LYS A 136 3.88 4.99 9.86
C LYS A 136 2.56 4.76 9.15
N ILE A 137 2.63 4.48 7.84
CA ILE A 137 1.48 4.18 6.99
C ILE A 137 1.66 2.81 6.37
N THR A 138 0.70 1.92 6.60
CA THR A 138 0.72 0.54 6.12
C THR A 138 -0.34 0.33 5.04
N PHE A 139 0.09 -0.22 3.93
CA PHE A 139 -0.76 -0.64 2.82
C PHE A 139 -1.03 -2.15 2.93
N ARG A 140 -2.29 -2.53 3.10
CA ARG A 140 -2.72 -3.93 3.21
C ARG A 140 -3.46 -4.37 1.97
N GLY A 141 -2.82 -5.22 1.19
CA GLY A 141 -3.35 -5.75 -0.06
C GLY A 141 -3.11 -7.25 -0.20
N GLY A 142 -2.79 -7.68 -1.40
CA GLY A 142 -2.48 -9.09 -1.65
C GLY A 142 -1.76 -9.34 -2.95
N VAL A 143 -1.26 -10.57 -3.08
CA VAL A 143 -0.74 -11.12 -4.33
C VAL A 143 -1.76 -12.13 -4.85
N TYR A 144 -2.21 -11.91 -6.08
CA TYR A 144 -3.28 -12.69 -6.70
C TYR A 144 -2.77 -13.48 -7.90
N GLN A 145 -3.39 -14.63 -8.13
CA GLN A 145 -3.16 -15.47 -9.28
C GLN A 145 -4.49 -15.74 -9.96
N ASP A 146 -4.57 -15.44 -11.25
CA ASP A 146 -5.70 -15.76 -12.08
C ASP A 146 -5.44 -17.10 -12.77
N THR A 147 -6.40 -18.02 -12.68
CA THR A 147 -6.38 -19.31 -13.37
C THR A 147 -7.64 -19.42 -14.21
N GLY A 148 -7.52 -19.88 -15.47
CA GLY A 148 -8.66 -20.24 -16.30
C GLY A 148 -9.44 -21.39 -15.67
N TYR A 149 -10.74 -21.50 -15.99
CA TYR A 149 -11.47 -22.73 -15.74
C TYR A 149 -11.01 -23.75 -16.79
N ALA A 150 -10.56 -24.93 -16.33
CA ALA A 150 -10.54 -26.09 -17.21
C ALA A 150 -12.00 -26.36 -17.61
N LYS A 151 -12.32 -26.31 -18.91
CA LYS A 151 -13.58 -26.87 -19.39
C LYS A 151 -13.52 -28.35 -18.98
N ALA A 152 -14.50 -28.82 -18.21
CA ALA A 152 -14.72 -30.25 -18.06
C ALA A 152 -15.07 -30.75 -19.49
N ASN A 153 -14.11 -31.40 -20.12
CA ASN A 153 -14.40 -32.14 -21.34
C ASN A 153 -15.47 -33.16 -20.96
N GLU A 154 -16.36 -33.43 -21.91
CA GLU A 154 -17.47 -34.34 -21.77
C GLU A 154 -17.08 -35.59 -20.96
N VAL A 155 -17.79 -35.79 -19.86
CA VAL A 155 -17.66 -37.03 -19.09
C VAL A 155 -18.41 -38.09 -19.92
N GLU A 156 -17.66 -38.94 -20.63
CA GLU A 156 -18.26 -40.17 -21.19
C GLU A 156 -18.70 -41.05 -20.00
N VAL A 157 -20.00 -41.11 -19.80
CA VAL A 157 -20.58 -42.05 -18.84
C VAL A 157 -20.60 -43.42 -19.56
N VAL A 158 -19.59 -44.25 -19.33
CA VAL A 158 -19.60 -45.63 -19.76
C VAL A 158 -20.53 -46.38 -18.80
N THR A 159 -21.75 -46.63 -19.23
CA THR A 159 -22.68 -47.56 -18.55
C THR A 159 -22.27 -48.98 -18.93
N GLU A 160 -21.55 -49.68 -18.07
CA GLU A 160 -21.43 -51.14 -18.17
C GLU A 160 -22.81 -51.75 -17.90
N LYS A 161 -23.37 -52.39 -18.94
CA LYS A 161 -24.50 -53.30 -18.77
C LYS A 161 -23.96 -54.60 -18.20
N GLU A 162 -24.27 -54.88 -16.96
CA GLU A 162 -24.14 -56.22 -16.43
C GLU A 162 -25.03 -57.18 -17.23
N ASN A 163 -24.44 -58.04 -18.03
CA ASN A 163 -25.11 -59.17 -18.63
C ASN A 163 -25.31 -60.25 -17.56
N ASN A 164 -26.44 -60.23 -16.88
CA ASN A 164 -26.92 -61.39 -16.11
C ASN A 164 -27.44 -62.44 -17.09
N ASN A 165 -26.60 -63.37 -17.51
CA ASN A 165 -27.00 -64.66 -18.04
C ASN A 165 -26.95 -65.66 -16.87
N GLY A 166 -28.14 -65.94 -16.29
CA GLY A 166 -28.38 -67.06 -15.43
C GLY A 166 -29.14 -68.12 -16.20
#